data_afbdc2f0b0acd42fc3be083e62b3913c
#
_entry.id   afbdc2f0b0acd42fc3be083e62b3913c
#
_cell.length_a   1.000
_cell.length_b   1.000
_cell.length_c   1.000
_cell.angle_alpha   90.00
_cell.angle_beta   90.00
_cell.angle_gamma   90.00
#
_symmetry.space_group_name_H-M   'P 1'
#
loop_
_entity.id
_entity.type
_entity.pdbx_description
1 polymer ?
#
loop_
_entity_poly.entity_id
_entity_poly.type
_entity_poly.pdbx_seq_one_letter_code
_entity_poly.pdbx_strand_id
1 'polypeptide(L)'
;MNMLFLVMFYFISILFLCLFLLISIITLTTFIGQSIGNPKYPPVTGTVFHQLINFKTLFHYFTKIAQTNPTFRLLAPKKSKIYTCDTKNVEHILKTQFHKYSKGKFNHDTIFDLLGDGIFAVDGAKWRHQRKLASFEFSTRVLRDFSCNVFRKNAVKLVRVVLEFSNAGLVFDIQVRTFLLHYPQF
;
A
#
# COMPACT_ATOMS: atom_id res chain seq x y z
N MET A 1 36.07 -33.39 25.22
CA MET A 1 35.20 -32.45 24.46
C MET A 1 33.76 -32.75 24.90
N ASN A 2 33.09 -31.79 25.57
CA ASN A 2 31.82 -32.04 26.26
C ASN A 2 30.72 -32.45 25.27
N MET A 3 29.98 -33.52 25.58
CA MET A 3 28.85 -34.04 24.81
C MET A 3 27.83 -32.92 24.48
N LEU A 4 27.63 -32.00 25.41
CA LEU A 4 26.79 -30.81 25.24
C LEU A 4 27.28 -29.91 24.09
N PHE A 5 28.60 -29.71 23.95
CA PHE A 5 29.17 -28.89 22.88
C PHE A 5 28.95 -29.52 21.49
N LEU A 6 29.06 -30.83 21.39
CA LEU A 6 28.77 -31.56 20.14
C LEU A 6 27.30 -31.43 19.76
N VAL A 7 26.39 -31.61 20.70
CA VAL A 7 24.95 -31.47 20.46
C VAL A 7 24.59 -30.04 20.01
N MET A 8 25.13 -29.03 20.66
CA MET A 8 24.95 -27.63 20.23
C MET A 8 25.47 -27.39 18.82
N PHE A 9 26.65 -27.91 18.49
CA PHE A 9 27.23 -27.76 17.15
C PHE A 9 26.37 -28.40 16.05
N TYR A 10 25.85 -29.62 16.29
CA TYR A 10 24.91 -30.26 15.36
C TYR A 10 23.60 -29.46 15.21
N PHE A 11 23.05 -28.96 16.30
CA PHE A 11 21.83 -28.15 16.27
C PHE A 11 22.03 -26.85 15.45
N ILE A 12 23.14 -26.16 15.65
CA ILE A 12 23.48 -24.95 14.89
C ILE A 12 23.69 -25.29 13.40
N SER A 13 24.37 -26.40 13.08
CA SER A 13 24.60 -26.83 11.70
C SER A 13 23.29 -27.17 10.97
N ILE A 14 22.34 -27.82 11.64
CA ILE A 14 21.02 -28.12 11.09
C ILE A 14 20.25 -26.81 10.85
N LEU A 15 20.30 -25.85 11.79
CA LEU A 15 19.65 -24.55 11.63
C LEU A 15 20.18 -23.80 10.41
N PHE A 16 21.51 -23.76 10.22
CA PHE A 16 22.12 -23.14 9.05
C PHE A 16 21.73 -23.84 7.74
N LEU A 17 21.67 -25.17 7.74
CA LEU A 17 21.21 -25.92 6.57
C LEU A 17 19.77 -25.62 6.21
N CYS A 18 18.88 -25.60 7.20
CA CYS A 18 17.46 -25.23 6.99
C CYS A 18 17.31 -23.81 6.45
N LEU A 19 18.08 -22.85 7.00
CA LEU A 19 18.07 -21.47 6.53
C LEU A 19 18.58 -21.36 5.08
N PHE A 20 19.66 -22.06 4.75
CA PHE A 20 20.22 -22.11 3.40
C PHE A 20 19.20 -22.69 2.40
N LEU A 21 18.55 -23.80 2.74
CA LEU A 21 17.51 -24.41 1.90
C LEU A 21 16.31 -23.47 1.71
N LEU A 22 15.87 -22.81 2.76
CA LEU A 22 14.78 -21.82 2.68
C LEU A 22 15.12 -20.65 1.73
N ILE A 23 16.31 -20.07 1.88
CA ILE A 23 16.78 -18.99 1.00
C ILE A 23 16.90 -19.49 -0.45
N SER A 24 17.40 -20.69 -0.68
CA SER A 24 17.51 -21.30 -2.01
C SER A 24 16.14 -21.49 -2.66
N ILE A 25 15.16 -21.99 -1.92
CA ILE A 25 13.78 -22.16 -2.41
C ILE A 25 13.16 -20.82 -2.77
N ILE A 26 13.28 -19.79 -1.91
CA ILE A 26 12.77 -18.45 -2.16
C ILE A 26 13.40 -17.85 -3.41
N THR A 27 14.73 -17.97 -3.54
CA THR A 27 15.46 -17.47 -4.70
C THR A 27 15.01 -18.18 -5.98
N LEU A 28 14.95 -19.51 -5.94
CA LEU A 28 14.54 -20.32 -7.06
C LEU A 28 13.11 -19.98 -7.52
N THR A 29 12.16 -19.88 -6.60
CA THR A 29 10.77 -19.52 -6.91
C THR A 29 10.62 -18.08 -7.39
N THR A 30 11.53 -17.18 -7.04
CA THR A 30 11.53 -15.80 -7.52
C THR A 30 11.94 -15.70 -8.98
N PHE A 31 12.85 -16.54 -9.45
CA PHE A 31 13.43 -16.46 -10.79
C PHE A 31 12.84 -17.45 -11.81
N ILE A 32 12.39 -18.62 -11.36
CA ILE A 32 11.79 -19.63 -12.25
C ILE A 32 10.52 -19.10 -12.91
N GLY A 33 10.43 -19.25 -14.23
CA GLY A 33 9.24 -18.92 -15.02
C GLY A 33 8.97 -17.43 -15.24
N GLN A 34 9.86 -16.54 -14.78
CA GLN A 34 9.63 -15.09 -14.83
C GLN A 34 9.96 -14.41 -16.18
N SER A 35 10.36 -15.15 -17.21
CA SER A 35 10.68 -14.59 -18.54
C SER A 35 11.61 -13.37 -18.48
N ILE A 36 12.69 -13.45 -17.73
CA ILE A 36 13.60 -12.33 -17.41
C ILE A 36 14.23 -11.74 -18.67
N GLY A 37 14.66 -12.57 -19.62
CA GLY A 37 15.32 -12.17 -20.86
C GLY A 37 14.37 -11.89 -22.02
N ASN A 38 13.05 -11.89 -21.83
CA ASN A 38 12.12 -11.73 -22.94
C ASN A 38 11.85 -10.23 -23.22
N PRO A 39 12.20 -9.71 -24.41
CA PRO A 39 12.07 -8.28 -24.75
C PRO A 39 10.61 -7.81 -24.85
N LYS A 40 9.64 -8.73 -24.88
CA LYS A 40 8.21 -8.38 -24.87
C LYS A 40 7.72 -7.89 -23.50
N TYR A 41 8.51 -8.08 -22.44
CA TYR A 41 8.16 -7.65 -21.09
C TYR A 41 9.02 -6.46 -20.66
N PRO A 42 8.50 -5.60 -19.76
CA PRO A 42 9.29 -4.53 -19.18
C PRO A 42 10.57 -5.05 -18.51
N PRO A 43 11.65 -4.25 -18.48
CA PRO A 43 12.91 -4.66 -17.87
C PRO A 43 12.75 -5.00 -16.40
N VAL A 44 13.47 -6.03 -15.96
CA VAL A 44 13.55 -6.39 -14.54
C VAL A 44 14.60 -5.51 -13.88
N THR A 45 14.19 -4.67 -12.95
CA THR A 45 15.06 -3.71 -12.24
C THR A 45 15.32 -4.08 -10.79
N GLY A 46 14.74 -5.16 -10.31
CA GLY A 46 14.96 -5.63 -8.95
C GLY A 46 14.03 -6.75 -8.53
N THR A 47 14.12 -7.09 -7.26
CA THR A 47 13.32 -8.12 -6.61
C THR A 47 12.64 -7.58 -5.36
N VAL A 48 11.78 -8.40 -4.75
CA VAL A 48 11.17 -8.09 -3.45
C VAL A 48 12.21 -7.79 -2.36
N PHE A 49 13.40 -8.37 -2.43
CA PHE A 49 14.49 -8.09 -1.48
C PHE A 49 14.98 -6.65 -1.57
N HIS A 50 15.06 -6.09 -2.78
CA HIS A 50 15.37 -4.66 -2.96
C HIS A 50 14.32 -3.75 -2.34
N GLN A 51 13.05 -4.15 -2.35
CA GLN A 51 11.97 -3.41 -1.67
C GLN A 51 12.14 -3.46 -0.14
N LEU A 52 12.51 -4.63 0.41
CA LEU A 52 12.74 -4.80 1.85
C LEU A 52 13.94 -3.97 2.33
N ILE A 53 15.06 -4.01 1.59
CA ILE A 53 16.25 -3.22 1.91
C ILE A 53 15.94 -1.71 1.88
N ASN A 54 15.15 -1.26 0.92
CA ASN A 54 14.79 0.14 0.75
C ASN A 54 13.43 0.50 1.39
N PHE A 55 12.94 -0.29 2.33
CA PHE A 55 11.58 -0.14 2.87
C PHE A 55 11.28 1.27 3.39
N LYS A 56 12.21 1.88 4.12
CA LYS A 56 12.07 3.25 4.65
C LYS A 56 12.00 4.34 3.58
N THR A 57 12.59 4.10 2.40
CA THR A 57 12.68 5.05 1.28
C THR A 57 12.07 4.47 -0.01
N LEU A 58 11.10 3.58 0.13
CA LEU A 58 10.57 2.76 -0.96
C LEU A 58 10.07 3.57 -2.16
N PHE A 59 9.32 4.63 -1.90
CA PHE A 59 8.81 5.50 -2.98
C PHE A 59 9.92 6.27 -3.69
N HIS A 60 10.93 6.72 -2.95
CA HIS A 60 12.10 7.36 -3.54
C HIS A 60 12.89 6.37 -4.42
N TYR A 61 13.06 5.14 -3.95
CA TYR A 61 13.66 4.06 -4.72
C TYR A 61 12.90 3.80 -6.04
N PHE A 62 11.57 3.72 -6.00
CA PHE A 62 10.75 3.56 -7.21
C PHE A 62 10.86 4.75 -8.16
N THR A 63 10.85 5.96 -7.64
CA THR A 63 11.02 7.18 -8.44
C THR A 63 12.36 7.19 -9.16
N LYS A 64 13.44 6.82 -8.49
CA LYS A 64 14.78 6.73 -9.09
C LYS A 64 14.83 5.72 -10.24
N ILE A 65 14.21 4.54 -10.08
CA ILE A 65 14.12 3.55 -11.16
C ILE A 65 13.29 4.10 -12.33
N ALA A 66 12.16 4.74 -12.03
CA ALA A 66 11.23 5.26 -13.03
C ALA A 66 11.82 6.36 -13.91
N GLN A 67 12.79 7.11 -13.41
CA GLN A 67 13.53 8.11 -14.19
C GLN A 67 14.31 7.49 -15.37
N THR A 68 14.81 6.27 -15.20
CA THR A 68 15.54 5.55 -16.25
C THR A 68 14.62 4.62 -17.05
N ASN A 69 13.68 3.97 -16.37
CA ASN A 69 12.75 3.00 -16.95
C ASN A 69 11.32 3.37 -16.56
N PRO A 70 10.57 4.16 -17.37
CA PRO A 70 9.21 4.58 -17.05
C PRO A 70 8.23 3.42 -16.78
N THR A 71 8.52 2.26 -17.34
CA THR A 71 7.83 1.00 -17.04
C THR A 71 8.87 -0.05 -16.70
N PHE A 72 8.77 -0.63 -15.52
CA PHE A 72 9.72 -1.63 -15.01
C PHE A 72 9.02 -2.73 -14.23
N ARG A 73 9.75 -3.80 -13.98
CA ARG A 73 9.23 -4.99 -13.30
C ARG A 73 10.10 -5.37 -12.10
N LEU A 74 9.43 -5.68 -11.01
CA LEU A 74 10.08 -6.25 -9.81
C LEU A 74 9.62 -7.69 -9.61
N LEU A 75 10.57 -8.58 -9.39
CA LEU A 75 10.30 -9.99 -9.19
C LEU A 75 9.96 -10.29 -7.73
N ALA A 76 8.98 -11.15 -7.54
CA ALA A 76 8.61 -11.74 -6.26
C ALA A 76 8.40 -13.25 -6.44
N PRO A 77 8.40 -14.06 -5.37
CA PRO A 77 8.16 -15.50 -5.49
C PRO A 77 6.88 -15.80 -6.28
N LYS A 78 7.01 -16.59 -7.35
CA LYS A 78 5.92 -17.02 -8.26
C LYS A 78 5.17 -15.91 -9.00
N LYS A 79 5.56 -14.64 -8.88
CA LYS A 79 4.90 -13.52 -9.56
C LYS A 79 5.85 -12.36 -9.82
N SER A 80 5.49 -11.50 -10.75
CA SER A 80 6.14 -10.20 -10.92
C SER A 80 5.14 -9.06 -10.82
N LYS A 81 5.59 -7.92 -10.31
CA LYS A 81 4.82 -6.68 -10.24
C LYS A 81 5.36 -5.71 -11.29
N ILE A 82 4.49 -5.19 -12.13
CA ILE A 82 4.83 -4.16 -13.11
C ILE A 82 4.44 -2.80 -12.51
N TYR A 83 5.37 -1.88 -12.58
CA TYR A 83 5.19 -0.48 -12.19
C TYR A 83 5.36 0.39 -13.43
N THR A 84 4.49 1.36 -13.59
CA THR A 84 4.55 2.27 -14.72
C THR A 84 4.20 3.70 -14.31
N CYS A 85 4.95 4.66 -14.84
CA CYS A 85 4.63 6.08 -14.86
C CYS A 85 4.45 6.60 -16.30
N ASP A 86 4.50 5.72 -17.31
CA ASP A 86 4.22 6.06 -18.69
C ASP A 86 2.73 6.42 -18.85
N THR A 87 2.47 7.62 -19.31
CA THR A 87 1.10 8.16 -19.46
C THR A 87 0.23 7.34 -20.39
N LYS A 88 0.80 6.75 -21.45
CA LYS A 88 0.08 5.86 -22.39
C LYS A 88 -0.39 4.58 -21.68
N ASN A 89 0.48 3.97 -20.89
CA ASN A 89 0.12 2.79 -20.10
C ASN A 89 -0.91 3.12 -19.03
N VAL A 90 -0.76 4.26 -18.34
CA VAL A 90 -1.73 4.74 -17.35
C VAL A 90 -3.10 4.97 -17.99
N GLU A 91 -3.16 5.65 -19.15
CA GLU A 91 -4.41 5.86 -19.87
C GLU A 91 -5.02 4.53 -20.36
N HIS A 92 -4.21 3.62 -20.84
CA HIS A 92 -4.65 2.29 -21.27
C HIS A 92 -5.33 1.53 -20.13
N ILE A 93 -4.72 1.50 -18.94
CA ILE A 93 -5.22 0.78 -17.77
C ILE A 93 -6.45 1.47 -17.15
N LEU A 94 -6.39 2.80 -16.99
CA LEU A 94 -7.39 3.54 -16.20
C LEU A 94 -8.57 4.05 -17.04
N LYS A 95 -8.46 4.06 -18.37
CA LYS A 95 -9.50 4.60 -19.26
C LYS A 95 -9.84 3.63 -20.39
N THR A 96 -8.90 3.40 -21.32
CA THR A 96 -9.19 2.72 -22.60
C THR A 96 -9.61 1.27 -22.41
N GLN A 97 -8.93 0.52 -21.53
CA GLN A 97 -9.18 -0.90 -21.27
C GLN A 97 -9.50 -1.17 -19.79
N PHE A 98 -10.06 -0.19 -19.10
CA PHE A 98 -10.37 -0.27 -17.68
C PHE A 98 -11.12 -1.55 -17.28
N HIS A 99 -12.04 -2.00 -18.14
CA HIS A 99 -12.84 -3.20 -17.90
C HIS A 99 -12.05 -4.51 -17.84
N LYS A 100 -10.82 -4.52 -18.38
CA LYS A 100 -9.93 -5.69 -18.35
C LYS A 100 -9.07 -5.78 -17.09
N TYR A 101 -9.06 -4.73 -16.29
CA TYR A 101 -8.24 -4.63 -15.11
C TYR A 101 -9.10 -4.64 -13.86
N SER A 102 -8.67 -5.36 -12.85
CA SER A 102 -9.32 -5.42 -11.53
C SER A 102 -8.27 -5.31 -10.44
N LYS A 103 -8.69 -4.92 -9.24
CA LYS A 103 -7.84 -4.94 -8.06
C LYS A 103 -7.49 -6.37 -7.65
N GLY A 104 -8.42 -7.29 -7.90
CA GLY A 104 -8.27 -8.73 -7.70
C GLY A 104 -8.46 -9.19 -6.26
N LYS A 105 -8.66 -10.51 -6.13
CA LYS A 105 -8.94 -11.16 -4.85
C LYS A 105 -7.85 -10.93 -3.81
N PHE A 106 -6.58 -10.98 -4.20
CA PHE A 106 -5.47 -10.77 -3.25
C PHE A 106 -5.52 -9.39 -2.58
N ASN A 107 -5.82 -8.34 -3.34
CA ASN A 107 -5.93 -7.00 -2.79
C ASN A 107 -7.17 -6.87 -1.89
N HIS A 108 -8.30 -7.43 -2.34
CA HIS A 108 -9.53 -7.47 -1.54
C HIS A 108 -9.28 -8.12 -0.17
N ASP A 109 -8.76 -9.35 -0.16
CA ASP A 109 -8.53 -10.10 1.07
C ASP A 109 -7.52 -9.41 2.03
N THR A 110 -6.52 -8.70 1.46
CA THR A 110 -5.52 -7.99 2.26
C THR A 110 -6.09 -6.81 3.04
N ILE A 111 -7.09 -6.12 2.48
CA ILE A 111 -7.65 -4.89 3.07
C ILE A 111 -9.05 -5.08 3.65
N PHE A 112 -9.62 -6.27 3.53
CA PHE A 112 -11.00 -6.57 3.92
C PHE A 112 -11.26 -6.31 5.40
N ASP A 113 -10.34 -6.71 6.29
CA ASP A 113 -10.50 -6.51 7.74
C ASP A 113 -10.60 -5.04 8.14
N LEU A 114 -9.96 -4.14 7.38
CA LEU A 114 -9.98 -2.70 7.63
C LEU A 114 -11.12 -1.97 6.91
N LEU A 115 -11.39 -2.32 5.65
CA LEU A 115 -12.26 -1.55 4.76
C LEU A 115 -13.51 -2.32 4.32
N GLY A 116 -13.63 -3.59 4.70
CA GLY A 116 -14.73 -4.45 4.28
C GLY A 116 -14.90 -4.45 2.76
N ASP A 117 -16.14 -4.46 2.34
CA ASP A 117 -16.56 -4.35 0.93
C ASP A 117 -16.66 -2.87 0.46
N GLY A 118 -15.77 -2.01 0.96
CA GLY A 118 -15.71 -0.61 0.56
C GLY A 118 -15.14 -0.38 -0.84
N ILE A 119 -15.25 0.86 -1.32
CA ILE A 119 -14.82 1.29 -2.67
C ILE A 119 -13.38 0.95 -3.01
N PHE A 120 -12.50 0.83 -2.03
CA PHE A 120 -11.08 0.48 -2.21
C PHE A 120 -10.85 -1.03 -2.37
N ALA A 121 -11.76 -1.87 -1.85
CA ALA A 121 -11.63 -3.33 -1.86
C ALA A 121 -12.31 -3.99 -3.06
N VAL A 122 -13.50 -3.51 -3.43
CA VAL A 122 -14.35 -4.16 -4.43
C VAL A 122 -14.05 -3.75 -5.87
N ASP A 123 -14.47 -4.61 -6.81
CA ASP A 123 -14.39 -4.41 -8.25
C ASP A 123 -15.78 -4.44 -8.93
N GLY A 124 -15.81 -4.24 -10.23
CA GLY A 124 -16.99 -4.45 -11.07
C GLY A 124 -18.19 -3.55 -10.77
N ALA A 125 -19.39 -4.12 -10.76
CA ALA A 125 -20.65 -3.40 -10.57
C ALA A 125 -20.74 -2.73 -9.19
N LYS A 126 -20.29 -3.43 -8.13
CA LYS A 126 -20.28 -2.92 -6.76
C LYS A 126 -19.40 -1.68 -6.62
N TRP A 127 -18.21 -1.72 -7.21
CA TRP A 127 -17.33 -0.55 -7.27
C TRP A 127 -17.96 0.61 -8.05
N ARG A 128 -18.57 0.35 -9.23
CA ARG A 128 -19.22 1.40 -10.04
C ARG A 128 -20.32 2.11 -9.28
N HIS A 129 -21.13 1.35 -8.55
CA HIS A 129 -22.21 1.90 -7.73
C HIS A 129 -21.65 2.82 -6.65
N GLN A 130 -20.70 2.34 -5.86
CA GLN A 130 -20.08 3.13 -4.79
C GLN A 130 -19.33 4.35 -5.34
N ARG A 131 -18.62 4.20 -6.47
CA ARG A 131 -17.92 5.30 -7.13
C ARG A 131 -18.88 6.39 -7.60
N LYS A 132 -20.04 5.99 -8.14
CA LYS A 132 -21.09 6.92 -8.55
C LYS A 132 -21.64 7.70 -7.35
N LEU A 133 -21.96 7.03 -6.24
CA LEU A 133 -22.42 7.70 -5.02
C LEU A 133 -21.34 8.66 -4.48
N ALA A 134 -20.10 8.19 -4.32
CA ALA A 134 -19.02 9.02 -3.84
C ALA A 134 -18.75 10.26 -4.73
N SER A 135 -19.01 10.18 -6.03
CA SER A 135 -18.78 11.31 -6.95
C SER A 135 -19.66 12.54 -6.64
N PHE A 136 -20.82 12.34 -6.05
CA PHE A 136 -21.68 13.45 -5.61
C PHE A 136 -21.09 14.18 -4.42
N GLU A 137 -20.53 13.44 -3.45
CA GLU A 137 -19.91 13.99 -2.25
C GLU A 137 -18.64 14.81 -2.58
N PHE A 138 -17.89 14.38 -3.60
CA PHE A 138 -16.68 15.05 -4.07
C PHE A 138 -16.92 16.06 -5.19
N SER A 139 -18.17 16.42 -5.45
CA SER A 139 -18.46 17.48 -6.44
C SER A 139 -17.98 18.85 -5.94
N THR A 140 -17.49 19.69 -6.87
CA THR A 140 -16.99 21.03 -6.55
C THR A 140 -18.03 21.89 -5.81
N ARG A 141 -19.30 21.74 -6.15
CA ARG A 141 -20.39 22.48 -5.51
C ARG A 141 -20.56 22.08 -4.05
N VAL A 142 -20.65 20.77 -3.76
CA VAL A 142 -20.80 20.27 -2.39
C VAL A 142 -19.58 20.64 -1.54
N LEU A 143 -18.37 20.45 -2.08
CA LEU A 143 -17.13 20.80 -1.37
C LEU A 143 -17.04 22.31 -1.08
N ARG A 144 -17.42 23.17 -2.03
CA ARG A 144 -17.34 24.63 -1.88
C ARG A 144 -18.42 25.16 -0.95
N ASP A 145 -19.68 24.84 -1.21
CA ASP A 145 -20.79 25.53 -0.58
C ASP A 145 -21.14 24.96 0.80
N PHE A 146 -21.06 23.64 0.95
CA PHE A 146 -21.42 22.96 2.20
C PHE A 146 -20.20 22.60 3.04
N SER A 147 -19.26 21.84 2.48
CA SER A 147 -18.14 21.29 3.25
C SER A 147 -17.22 22.39 3.79
N CYS A 148 -16.96 23.47 3.03
CA CYS A 148 -16.15 24.59 3.51
C CYS A 148 -16.75 25.26 4.75
N ASN A 149 -18.08 25.42 4.79
CA ASN A 149 -18.76 26.02 5.95
C ASN A 149 -18.69 25.10 7.18
N VAL A 150 -18.92 23.80 6.99
CA VAL A 150 -18.81 22.81 8.07
C VAL A 150 -17.37 22.71 8.57
N PHE A 151 -16.39 22.62 7.66
CA PHE A 151 -14.98 22.55 8.03
C PHE A 151 -14.51 23.80 8.79
N ARG A 152 -14.93 24.99 8.35
CA ARG A 152 -14.60 26.24 9.06
C ARG A 152 -15.18 26.27 10.47
N LYS A 153 -16.45 25.87 10.65
CA LYS A 153 -17.07 25.78 11.98
C LYS A 153 -16.34 24.79 12.88
N ASN A 154 -15.99 23.61 12.37
CA ASN A 154 -15.27 22.60 13.13
C ASN A 154 -13.82 23.01 13.43
N ALA A 155 -13.14 23.68 12.49
CA ALA A 155 -11.81 24.24 12.73
C ALA A 155 -11.81 25.27 13.88
N VAL A 156 -12.80 26.16 13.93
CA VAL A 156 -12.93 27.12 15.04
C VAL A 156 -13.15 26.41 16.37
N LYS A 157 -13.99 25.36 16.41
CA LYS A 157 -14.17 24.56 17.63
C LYS A 157 -12.85 23.86 18.05
N LEU A 158 -12.13 23.27 17.09
CA LEU A 158 -10.85 22.64 17.37
C LEU A 158 -9.83 23.62 17.97
N VAL A 159 -9.72 24.82 17.36
CA VAL A 159 -8.83 25.88 17.87
C VAL A 159 -9.15 26.24 19.32
N ARG A 160 -10.44 26.39 19.67
CA ARG A 160 -10.84 26.66 21.06
C ARG A 160 -10.39 25.56 22.01
N VAL A 161 -10.63 24.29 21.66
CA VAL A 161 -10.20 23.15 22.47
C VAL A 161 -8.67 23.13 22.65
N VAL A 162 -7.91 23.35 21.56
CA VAL A 162 -6.45 23.43 21.63
C VAL A 162 -5.99 24.55 22.58
N LEU A 163 -6.60 25.74 22.50
CA LEU A 163 -6.29 26.87 23.38
C LEU A 163 -6.59 26.58 24.86
N GLU A 164 -7.76 25.97 25.14
CA GLU A 164 -8.13 25.57 26.50
C GLU A 164 -7.11 24.62 27.12
N PHE A 165 -6.72 23.57 26.40
CA PHE A 165 -5.71 22.60 26.88
C PHE A 165 -4.32 23.24 26.99
N SER A 166 -3.93 24.08 26.03
CA SER A 166 -2.65 24.81 26.06
C SER A 166 -2.57 25.74 27.26
N ASN A 167 -3.63 26.52 27.54
CA ASN A 167 -3.67 27.43 28.69
C ASN A 167 -3.68 26.69 30.03
N ALA A 168 -4.25 25.49 30.07
CA ALA A 168 -4.25 24.62 31.24
C ALA A 168 -2.94 23.81 31.41
N GLY A 169 -2.03 23.88 30.47
CA GLY A 169 -0.79 23.04 30.46
C GLY A 169 -1.06 21.55 30.34
N LEU A 170 -2.20 21.15 29.78
CA LEU A 170 -2.64 19.77 29.67
C LEU A 170 -2.32 19.17 28.28
N VAL A 171 -1.91 17.89 28.28
CA VAL A 171 -1.78 17.10 27.05
C VAL A 171 -3.13 16.49 26.67
N PHE A 172 -3.47 16.47 25.40
CA PHE A 172 -4.67 15.83 24.89
C PHE A 172 -4.41 15.04 23.61
N ASP A 173 -5.23 14.01 23.39
CA ASP A 173 -5.21 13.24 22.14
C ASP A 173 -6.05 13.97 21.08
N ILE A 174 -5.37 14.49 20.05
CA ILE A 174 -6.01 15.22 18.96
C ILE A 174 -6.90 14.31 18.09
N GLN A 175 -6.56 13.03 17.96
CA GLN A 175 -7.34 12.07 17.16
C GLN A 175 -8.71 11.83 17.80
N VAL A 176 -8.74 11.56 19.09
CA VAL A 176 -10.00 11.35 19.84
C VAL A 176 -10.86 12.60 19.82
N ARG A 177 -10.27 13.79 20.01
CA ARG A 177 -11.04 15.06 19.99
C ARG A 177 -11.56 15.41 18.61
N THR A 178 -10.79 15.19 17.56
CA THR A 178 -11.25 15.40 16.17
C THR A 178 -12.42 14.47 15.83
N PHE A 179 -12.39 13.23 16.29
CA PHE A 179 -13.49 12.29 16.17
C PHE A 179 -14.76 12.78 16.88
N LEU A 180 -14.67 13.23 18.13
CA LEU A 180 -15.79 13.75 18.90
C LEU A 180 -16.40 15.05 18.35
N LEU A 181 -15.62 15.87 17.63
CA LEU A 181 -16.12 17.07 16.97
C LEU A 181 -16.99 16.75 15.73
N HIS A 182 -16.82 15.56 15.14
CA HIS A 182 -17.59 15.11 13.96
C HIS A 182 -18.93 14.48 14.32
N TYR A 183 -19.06 13.92 15.54
CA TYR A 183 -20.33 13.37 16.02
C TYR A 183 -21.04 14.44 16.85
N PRO A 184 -22.21 14.97 16.40
CA PRO A 184 -23.05 15.75 17.26
C PRO A 184 -23.39 14.89 18.48
N GLN A 185 -23.14 15.40 19.67
CA GLN A 185 -23.63 14.77 20.88
C GLN A 185 -25.16 14.76 20.79
N PHE A 186 -25.73 13.55 20.71
CA PHE A 186 -27.14 13.31 20.96
C PHE A 186 -27.42 13.59 22.42
#